data_b2e15ab2cd4ce6cb8d19f910a6ec16bc
#
_entry.id   b2e15ab2cd4ce6cb8d19f910a6ec16bc
#
_cell.length_a   1.000
_cell.length_b   1.000
_cell.length_c   1.000
_cell.angle_alpha   90.00
_cell.angle_beta   90.00
_cell.angle_gamma   90.00
#
_symmetry.space_group_name_H-M   'P 1'
#
loop_
_entity.id
_entity.type
_entity.pdbx_description
1 polymer ?
#
loop_
_entity_poly.entity_id
_entity_poly.type
_entity_poly.pdbx_seq_one_letter_code
_entity_poly.pdbx_strand_id
1 'polypeptide(L)'
;MVLEDIAGQAMFVKDAMGWRESGNWPSAILLHGPPGTGKTSTARVIAREMLGEFFDPVNFIMTNASDERGIDFVRNDLKRWSSVRAIGADRRVIVADESDGLTPAAQDAARQIVEENSETTLFIFTANDFSKIRPAIKSRCLVYEFKPLTPDEGARRLLQLFPESDYGHDEFMYNQLMSATGGDLRSA
;
A
#
# COMPACT_ATOMS: atom_id res chain seq x y z
N MET A 1 8.76 -8.73 -7.15
CA MET A 1 7.87 -8.92 -5.99
C MET A 1 6.45 -9.02 -6.52
N VAL A 2 5.75 -10.07 -6.20
CA VAL A 2 4.36 -10.39 -6.59
C VAL A 2 3.50 -10.51 -5.33
N LEU A 3 2.18 -10.70 -5.45
CA LEU A 3 1.27 -10.79 -4.29
C LEU A 3 1.68 -11.91 -3.31
N GLU A 4 2.15 -13.02 -3.83
CA GLU A 4 2.62 -14.18 -3.07
C GLU A 4 3.89 -13.90 -2.24
N ASP A 5 4.61 -12.84 -2.57
CA ASP A 5 5.80 -12.38 -1.84
C ASP A 5 5.49 -11.56 -0.59
N ILE A 6 4.23 -11.16 -0.39
CA ILE A 6 3.82 -10.38 0.79
C ILE A 6 3.83 -11.28 2.01
N ALA A 7 4.75 -11.02 2.93
CA ALA A 7 4.87 -11.79 4.16
C ALA A 7 3.75 -11.43 5.14
N GLY A 8 3.23 -12.43 5.85
CA GLY A 8 2.09 -12.25 6.75
C GLY A 8 0.83 -11.78 6.01
N GLN A 9 -0.02 -10.99 6.65
CA GLN A 9 -1.18 -10.30 6.06
C GLN A 9 -2.13 -11.21 5.26
N ALA A 10 -2.32 -12.46 5.70
CA ALA A 10 -2.98 -13.55 4.95
C ALA A 10 -4.37 -13.17 4.40
N MET A 11 -5.17 -12.44 5.17
CA MET A 11 -6.51 -12.01 4.73
C MET A 11 -6.40 -11.05 3.54
N PHE A 12 -5.50 -10.07 3.63
CA PHE A 12 -5.27 -9.11 2.55
C PHE A 12 -4.77 -9.80 1.27
N VAL A 13 -3.78 -10.71 1.40
CA VAL A 13 -3.22 -11.46 0.26
C VAL A 13 -4.31 -12.29 -0.43
N LYS A 14 -5.15 -12.97 0.35
CA LYS A 14 -6.29 -13.75 -0.19
C LYS A 14 -7.25 -12.89 -1.01
N ASP A 15 -7.66 -11.73 -0.46
CA ASP A 15 -8.58 -10.83 -1.15
C ASP A 15 -7.94 -10.24 -2.42
N ALA A 16 -6.67 -9.84 -2.34
CA ALA A 16 -5.92 -9.29 -3.47
C ALA A 16 -5.75 -10.32 -4.61
N MET A 17 -5.53 -11.59 -4.29
CA MET A 17 -5.54 -12.68 -5.28
C MET A 17 -6.91 -12.81 -5.95
N GLY A 18 -8.00 -12.73 -5.18
CA GLY A 18 -9.35 -12.74 -5.72
C GLY A 18 -9.64 -11.56 -6.66
N TRP A 19 -9.12 -10.36 -6.37
CA TRP A 19 -9.23 -9.21 -7.28
C TRP A 19 -8.47 -9.44 -8.58
N ARG A 20 -7.24 -9.98 -8.50
CA ARG A 20 -6.43 -10.32 -9.66
C ARG A 20 -7.12 -11.34 -10.56
N GLU A 21 -7.65 -12.41 -9.98
CA GLU A 21 -8.34 -13.49 -10.72
C GLU A 21 -9.63 -13.03 -11.38
N SER A 22 -10.42 -12.20 -10.69
CA SER A 22 -11.69 -11.70 -11.19
C SER A 22 -11.59 -10.45 -12.07
N GLY A 23 -10.45 -9.74 -12.03
CA GLY A 23 -10.30 -8.41 -12.62
C GLY A 23 -11.05 -7.30 -11.87
N ASN A 24 -11.77 -7.63 -10.78
CA ASN A 24 -12.59 -6.69 -10.03
C ASN A 24 -11.81 -6.03 -8.90
N TRP A 25 -11.00 -5.05 -9.24
CA TRP A 25 -10.24 -4.28 -8.26
C TRP A 25 -11.12 -3.26 -7.53
N PRO A 26 -10.96 -3.06 -6.22
CA PRO A 26 -11.71 -2.05 -5.48
C PRO A 26 -11.41 -0.63 -5.98
N SER A 27 -12.25 0.33 -5.61
CA SER A 27 -12.02 1.74 -5.93
C SER A 27 -11.01 2.39 -4.97
N ALA A 28 -11.00 1.99 -3.71
CA ALA A 28 -10.06 2.49 -2.75
C ALA A 28 -9.69 1.44 -1.67
N ILE A 29 -8.43 1.45 -1.25
CA ILE A 29 -7.86 0.58 -0.20
C ILE A 29 -7.17 1.46 0.82
N LEU A 30 -7.33 1.16 2.11
CA LEU A 30 -6.58 1.76 3.21
C LEU A 30 -5.79 0.68 3.93
N LEU A 31 -4.46 0.77 3.86
CA LEU A 31 -3.52 -0.10 4.57
C LEU A 31 -3.02 0.65 5.81
N HIS A 32 -3.32 0.18 7.01
CA HIS A 32 -2.87 0.84 8.22
C HIS A 32 -2.15 -0.12 9.17
N GLY A 33 -1.30 0.41 10.04
CA GLY A 33 -0.56 -0.35 11.03
C GLY A 33 0.84 0.21 11.27
N PRO A 34 1.64 -0.37 12.17
CA PRO A 34 2.97 0.15 12.53
C PRO A 34 3.89 0.33 11.33
N PRO A 35 4.90 1.19 11.42
CA PRO A 35 5.94 1.27 10.39
C PRO A 35 6.66 -0.08 10.21
N GLY A 36 7.26 -0.30 9.05
CA GLY A 36 8.01 -1.54 8.74
C GLY A 36 7.18 -2.77 8.41
N THR A 37 5.85 -2.72 8.45
CA THR A 37 4.94 -3.86 8.17
C THR A 37 4.67 -4.11 6.68
N GLY A 38 5.31 -3.36 5.77
CA GLY A 38 5.23 -3.59 4.33
C GLY A 38 4.10 -2.87 3.58
N LYS A 39 3.35 -1.94 4.21
CA LYS A 39 2.22 -1.22 3.58
C LYS A 39 2.58 -0.56 2.24
N THR A 40 3.62 0.24 2.21
CA THR A 40 4.09 0.95 1.03
C THR A 40 4.57 0.01 -0.08
N SER A 41 5.29 -1.06 0.31
CA SER A 41 5.73 -2.10 -0.63
C SER A 41 4.55 -2.85 -1.22
N THR A 42 3.56 -3.19 -0.40
CA THR A 42 2.31 -3.84 -0.82
C THR A 42 1.51 -2.97 -1.80
N ALA A 43 1.41 -1.66 -1.55
CA ALA A 43 0.76 -0.74 -2.47
C ALA A 43 1.39 -0.77 -3.88
N ARG A 44 2.73 -0.86 -3.96
CA ARG A 44 3.45 -1.02 -5.23
C ARG A 44 3.20 -2.38 -5.90
N VAL A 45 3.10 -3.44 -5.11
CA VAL A 45 2.79 -4.79 -5.61
C VAL A 45 1.40 -4.80 -6.25
N ILE A 46 0.39 -4.28 -5.54
CA ILE A 46 -0.98 -4.14 -6.08
C ILE A 46 -0.98 -3.39 -7.41
N ALA A 47 -0.28 -2.26 -7.46
CA ALA A 47 -0.22 -1.45 -8.68
C ALA A 47 0.40 -2.23 -9.85
N ARG A 48 1.47 -3.00 -9.60
CA ARG A 48 2.10 -3.86 -10.62
C ARG A 48 1.18 -4.99 -11.08
N GLU A 49 0.51 -5.65 -10.16
CA GLU A 49 -0.42 -6.73 -10.48
C GLU A 49 -1.61 -6.24 -11.30
N MET A 50 -2.13 -5.04 -10.97
CA MET A 50 -3.27 -4.46 -11.67
C MET A 50 -2.89 -3.91 -13.04
N LEU A 51 -1.75 -3.23 -13.15
CA LEU A 51 -1.33 -2.52 -14.37
C LEU A 51 -0.52 -3.40 -15.33
N GLY A 52 0.13 -4.47 -14.83
CA GLY A 52 0.93 -5.36 -15.66
C GLY A 52 2.00 -4.61 -16.45
N GLU A 53 1.99 -4.74 -17.77
CA GLU A 53 2.91 -4.07 -18.68
C GLU A 53 2.74 -2.53 -18.73
N PHE A 54 1.58 -2.02 -18.29
CA PHE A 54 1.28 -0.58 -18.22
C PHE A 54 1.69 0.06 -16.87
N PHE A 55 2.50 -0.62 -16.08
CA PHE A 55 3.07 -0.07 -14.84
C PHE A 55 4.19 0.93 -15.17
N ASP A 56 3.82 2.18 -15.36
CA ASP A 56 4.68 3.29 -15.74
C ASP A 56 4.32 4.57 -14.96
N PRO A 57 5.13 5.66 -15.04
CA PRO A 57 4.85 6.91 -14.34
C PRO A 57 3.57 7.65 -14.78
N VAL A 58 2.98 7.26 -15.90
CA VAL A 58 1.70 7.82 -16.35
C VAL A 58 0.54 7.16 -15.62
N ASN A 59 0.57 5.84 -15.47
CA ASN A 59 -0.51 5.05 -14.88
C ASN A 59 -0.35 4.80 -13.38
N PHE A 60 0.88 4.87 -12.85
CA PHE A 60 1.19 4.70 -11.44
C PHE A 60 1.80 5.96 -10.85
N ILE A 61 1.11 6.57 -9.91
CA ILE A 61 1.58 7.74 -9.17
C ILE A 61 1.66 7.37 -7.69
N MET A 62 2.79 7.70 -7.09
CA MET A 62 2.98 7.54 -5.65
C MET A 62 3.52 8.83 -5.07
N THR A 63 2.87 9.32 -4.04
CA THR A 63 3.23 10.56 -3.34
C THR A 63 3.23 10.33 -1.84
N ASN A 64 4.09 11.06 -1.13
CA ASN A 64 4.06 11.09 0.33
C ASN A 64 3.10 12.20 0.78
N ALA A 65 1.94 11.81 1.30
CA ALA A 65 0.91 12.74 1.76
C ALA A 65 1.33 13.52 3.02
N SER A 66 2.36 13.08 3.74
CA SER A 66 2.88 13.81 4.91
C SER A 66 3.71 15.04 4.53
N ASP A 67 4.33 15.03 3.35
CA ASP A 67 5.07 16.18 2.81
C ASP A 67 4.14 17.23 2.23
N GLU A 68 3.00 16.78 1.69
CA GLU A 68 2.00 17.55 0.96
C GLU A 68 0.71 17.75 1.78
N ARG A 69 0.82 18.09 3.06
CA ARG A 69 -0.26 18.05 4.08
C ARG A 69 -1.50 18.87 3.77
N GLY A 70 -1.40 19.79 2.84
CA GLY A 70 -2.43 20.81 2.58
C GLY A 70 -3.59 20.33 1.72
N ILE A 71 -4.71 21.03 1.84
CA ILE A 71 -5.89 20.84 0.98
C ILE A 71 -5.56 21.14 -0.50
N ASP A 72 -4.59 22.01 -0.75
CA ASP A 72 -4.18 22.41 -2.10
C ASP A 72 -3.54 21.26 -2.86
N PHE A 73 -2.73 20.42 -2.20
CA PHE A 73 -2.23 19.17 -2.77
C PHE A 73 -3.38 18.27 -3.26
N VAL A 74 -4.38 18.06 -2.41
CA VAL A 74 -5.51 17.19 -2.78
C VAL A 74 -6.32 17.79 -3.91
N ARG A 75 -6.63 19.08 -3.85
CA ARG A 75 -7.45 19.75 -4.86
C ARG A 75 -6.76 19.93 -6.21
N ASN A 76 -5.46 20.16 -6.21
CA ASN A 76 -4.72 20.45 -7.43
C ASN A 76 -4.08 19.17 -7.99
N ASP A 77 -3.24 18.50 -7.21
CA ASP A 77 -2.44 17.38 -7.69
C ASP A 77 -3.22 16.06 -7.74
N LEU A 78 -3.83 15.66 -6.62
CA LEU A 78 -4.59 14.41 -6.57
C LEU A 78 -5.77 14.44 -7.54
N LYS A 79 -6.49 15.55 -7.60
CA LYS A 79 -7.60 15.76 -8.54
C LYS A 79 -7.12 15.73 -9.98
N ARG A 80 -6.05 16.46 -10.30
CA ARG A 80 -5.47 16.48 -11.66
C ARG A 80 -5.05 15.07 -12.09
N TRP A 81 -4.37 14.33 -11.23
CA TRP A 81 -3.91 12.97 -11.56
C TRP A 81 -5.06 12.00 -11.77
N SER A 82 -6.10 12.05 -10.92
CA SER A 82 -7.26 11.17 -11.05
C SER A 82 -8.16 11.48 -12.24
N SER A 83 -8.16 12.74 -12.71
CA SER A 83 -8.98 13.18 -13.87
C SER A 83 -8.41 12.75 -15.23
N VAL A 84 -7.15 12.31 -15.29
CA VAL A 84 -6.52 11.84 -16.53
C VAL A 84 -6.76 10.34 -16.67
N ARG A 85 -7.27 9.89 -17.81
CA ARG A 85 -7.46 8.46 -18.07
C ARG A 85 -6.15 7.71 -18.17
N ALA A 86 -6.18 6.43 -17.81
CA ALA A 86 -5.06 5.52 -18.01
C ALA A 86 -4.74 5.39 -19.51
N ILE A 87 -3.48 5.12 -19.82
CA ILE A 87 -3.02 4.84 -21.19
C ILE A 87 -2.73 3.35 -21.30
N GLY A 88 -3.48 2.66 -22.13
CA GLY A 88 -3.36 1.21 -22.34
C GLY A 88 -3.97 0.34 -21.25
N ALA A 89 -4.30 0.87 -20.09
CA ALA A 89 -4.95 0.17 -18.97
C ALA A 89 -6.37 0.72 -18.73
N ASP A 90 -7.22 -0.07 -18.07
CA ASP A 90 -8.59 0.35 -17.74
C ASP A 90 -8.62 1.43 -16.66
N ARG A 91 -7.73 1.36 -15.69
CA ARG A 91 -7.67 2.25 -14.53
C ARG A 91 -6.23 2.63 -14.20
N ARG A 92 -6.05 3.78 -13.58
CA ARG A 92 -4.79 4.23 -12.97
C ARG A 92 -4.68 3.76 -11.53
N VAL A 93 -3.49 3.81 -10.97
CA VAL A 93 -3.27 3.61 -9.54
C VAL A 93 -2.60 4.83 -8.94
N ILE A 94 -3.20 5.38 -7.90
CA ILE A 94 -2.65 6.51 -7.13
C ILE A 94 -2.45 6.06 -5.69
N VAL A 95 -1.21 6.16 -5.21
CA VAL A 95 -0.85 5.85 -3.82
C VAL A 95 -0.57 7.15 -3.07
N ALA A 96 -1.35 7.40 -2.03
CA ALA A 96 -1.09 8.44 -1.04
C ALA A 96 -0.48 7.79 0.20
N ASP A 97 0.85 7.80 0.27
CA ASP A 97 1.60 7.22 1.38
C ASP A 97 1.58 8.16 2.59
N GLU A 98 1.55 7.61 3.81
CA GLU A 98 1.48 8.37 5.08
C GLU A 98 0.29 9.36 5.15
N SER A 99 -0.89 8.92 4.74
CA SER A 99 -2.11 9.75 4.67
C SER A 99 -2.61 10.24 6.04
N ASP A 100 -2.14 9.67 7.13
CA ASP A 100 -2.35 10.18 8.49
C ASP A 100 -1.65 11.53 8.74
N GLY A 101 -0.76 11.96 7.84
CA GLY A 101 -0.20 13.31 7.80
C GLY A 101 -1.11 14.38 7.18
N LEU A 102 -2.14 13.99 6.43
CA LEU A 102 -3.07 14.94 5.80
C LEU A 102 -3.90 15.70 6.82
N THR A 103 -4.12 16.99 6.57
CA THR A 103 -5.07 17.80 7.37
C THR A 103 -6.50 17.24 7.26
N PRO A 104 -7.37 17.47 8.26
CA PRO A 104 -8.78 17.05 8.19
C PRO A 104 -9.50 17.53 6.90
N ALA A 105 -9.27 18.77 6.50
CA ALA A 105 -9.87 19.33 5.29
C ALA A 105 -9.34 18.66 4.00
N ALA A 106 -8.07 18.28 3.97
CA ALA A 106 -7.49 17.53 2.86
C ALA A 106 -8.08 16.12 2.77
N GLN A 107 -8.28 15.45 3.90
CA GLN A 107 -8.91 14.13 3.94
C GLN A 107 -10.39 14.17 3.47
N ASP A 108 -11.15 15.20 3.86
CA ASP A 108 -12.53 15.36 3.39
C ASP A 108 -12.58 15.65 1.88
N ALA A 109 -11.64 16.42 1.34
CA ALA A 109 -11.52 16.65 -0.09
C ALA A 109 -11.08 15.36 -0.85
N ALA A 110 -10.15 14.60 -0.30
CA ALA A 110 -9.72 13.32 -0.88
C ALA A 110 -10.88 12.33 -1.01
N ARG A 111 -11.80 12.26 -0.02
CA ARG A 111 -13.02 11.45 -0.11
C ARG A 111 -13.83 11.77 -1.37
N GLN A 112 -14.05 13.06 -1.63
CA GLN A 112 -14.82 13.47 -2.80
C GLN A 112 -14.15 13.03 -4.11
N ILE A 113 -12.82 13.18 -4.20
CA ILE A 113 -12.07 12.75 -5.39
C ILE A 113 -12.15 11.25 -5.61
N VAL A 114 -12.09 10.45 -4.53
CA VAL A 114 -12.28 8.99 -4.61
C VAL A 114 -13.65 8.64 -5.17
N GLU A 115 -14.71 9.32 -4.70
CA GLU A 115 -16.08 9.09 -5.17
C GLU A 115 -16.24 9.44 -6.66
N GLU A 116 -15.70 10.59 -7.07
CA GLU A 116 -15.81 11.10 -8.46
C GLU A 116 -15.03 10.26 -9.47
N ASN A 117 -13.96 9.56 -9.04
CA ASN A 117 -13.02 8.86 -9.95
C ASN A 117 -12.92 7.35 -9.67
N SER A 118 -13.88 6.78 -8.97
CA SER A 118 -13.88 5.36 -8.56
C SER A 118 -13.82 4.36 -9.73
N GLU A 119 -14.31 4.73 -10.90
CA GLU A 119 -14.31 3.88 -12.10
C GLU A 119 -12.98 3.94 -12.87
N THR A 120 -12.26 5.05 -12.79
CA THR A 120 -11.05 5.30 -13.60
C THR A 120 -9.75 5.18 -12.80
N THR A 121 -9.84 5.14 -11.46
CA THR A 121 -8.68 5.16 -10.59
C THR A 121 -8.86 4.22 -9.40
N LEU A 122 -7.83 3.42 -9.09
CA LEU A 122 -7.67 2.76 -7.80
C LEU A 122 -6.86 3.67 -6.89
N PHE A 123 -7.41 4.05 -5.75
CA PHE A 123 -6.72 4.81 -4.72
C PHE A 123 -6.19 3.87 -3.62
N ILE A 124 -4.93 4.02 -3.24
CA ILE A 124 -4.35 3.28 -2.12
C ILE A 124 -3.82 4.29 -1.12
N PHE A 125 -4.39 4.29 0.07
CA PHE A 125 -3.93 5.09 1.20
C PHE A 125 -3.12 4.21 2.14
N THR A 126 -2.00 4.71 2.65
CA THR A 126 -1.31 4.07 3.77
C THR A 126 -1.35 4.98 4.99
N ALA A 127 -1.33 4.41 6.19
CA ALA A 127 -1.31 5.16 7.44
C ALA A 127 -0.57 4.38 8.52
N ASN A 128 0.22 5.07 9.32
CA ASN A 128 0.83 4.50 10.52
C ASN A 128 -0.12 4.59 11.72
N ASP A 129 -0.87 5.69 11.81
CA ASP A 129 -1.85 5.94 12.87
C ASP A 129 -3.28 5.98 12.32
N PHE A 130 -3.99 4.86 12.48
CA PHE A 130 -5.39 4.76 12.04
C PHE A 130 -6.33 5.76 12.71
N SER A 131 -6.03 6.20 13.94
CA SER A 131 -6.86 7.16 14.66
C SER A 131 -6.92 8.52 13.98
N LYS A 132 -5.87 8.90 13.26
CA LYS A 132 -5.78 10.15 12.51
C LYS A 132 -6.53 10.14 11.18
N ILE A 133 -6.90 8.97 10.68
CA ILE A 133 -7.72 8.86 9.45
C ILE A 133 -9.18 9.11 9.79
N ARG A 134 -9.78 10.05 9.08
CA ARG A 134 -11.18 10.45 9.31
C ARG A 134 -12.17 9.38 8.84
N PRO A 135 -13.35 9.28 9.49
CA PRO A 135 -14.41 8.37 9.07
C PRO A 135 -14.81 8.53 7.60
N ALA A 136 -14.68 9.74 7.06
CA ALA A 136 -14.97 10.07 5.67
C ALA A 136 -14.16 9.24 4.67
N ILE A 137 -12.84 9.05 4.88
CA ILE A 137 -12.00 8.18 4.05
C ILE A 137 -12.27 6.70 4.38
N LYS A 138 -12.32 6.35 5.67
CA LYS A 138 -12.55 4.97 6.12
C LYS A 138 -13.79 4.33 5.48
N SER A 139 -14.86 5.11 5.35
CA SER A 139 -16.13 4.62 4.79
C SER A 139 -16.10 4.34 3.27
N ARG A 140 -15.04 4.78 2.59
CA ARG A 140 -14.88 4.62 1.13
C ARG A 140 -13.81 3.61 0.74
N CYS A 141 -13.04 3.13 1.72
CA CYS A 141 -11.94 2.20 1.50
C CYS A 141 -12.27 0.80 2.02
N LEU A 142 -11.76 -0.21 1.35
CA LEU A 142 -11.53 -1.49 2.00
C LEU A 142 -10.35 -1.31 2.95
N VAL A 143 -10.58 -1.58 4.24
CA VAL A 143 -9.61 -1.29 5.31
C VAL A 143 -8.91 -2.56 5.74
N TYR A 144 -7.57 -2.55 5.73
CA TYR A 144 -6.74 -3.67 6.18
C TYR A 144 -5.73 -3.22 7.23
N GLU A 145 -5.72 -3.91 8.35
CA GLU A 145 -4.72 -3.74 9.38
C GLU A 145 -3.49 -4.60 9.07
N PHE A 146 -2.36 -3.97 8.90
CA PHE A 146 -1.06 -4.59 8.70
C PHE A 146 -0.37 -4.75 10.05
N LYS A 147 -0.24 -5.98 10.49
CA LYS A 147 0.41 -6.32 11.76
C LYS A 147 1.91 -6.55 11.58
N PRO A 148 2.71 -6.31 12.63
CA PRO A 148 4.10 -6.76 12.64
C PRO A 148 4.18 -8.25 12.30
N LEU A 149 5.21 -8.63 11.59
CA LEU A 149 5.43 -10.04 11.25
C LEU A 149 5.83 -10.83 12.50
N THR A 150 5.40 -12.08 12.56
CA THR A 150 5.99 -13.01 13.51
C THR A 150 7.46 -13.26 13.14
N PRO A 151 8.32 -13.61 14.10
CA PRO A 151 9.72 -13.95 13.79
C PRO A 151 9.88 -14.94 12.64
N ASP A 152 9.05 -16.00 12.61
CA ASP A 152 9.08 -17.02 11.56
C ASP A 152 8.64 -16.51 10.18
N GLU A 153 7.63 -15.64 10.11
CA GLU A 153 7.20 -15.02 8.86
C GLU A 153 8.29 -14.09 8.31
N GLY A 154 8.90 -13.29 9.19
CA GLY A 154 9.96 -12.37 8.85
C GLY A 154 11.23 -13.11 8.42
N ALA A 155 11.65 -14.14 9.16
CA ALA A 155 12.81 -14.95 8.82
C ALA A 155 12.67 -15.61 7.45
N ARG A 156 11.51 -16.22 7.18
CA ARG A 156 11.23 -16.79 5.85
C ARG A 156 11.31 -15.73 4.74
N ARG A 157 10.84 -14.50 5.02
CA ARG A 157 10.94 -13.43 4.04
C ARG A 157 12.38 -12.98 3.83
N LEU A 158 13.18 -12.86 4.88
CA LEU A 158 14.60 -12.51 4.79
C LEU A 158 15.39 -13.58 4.03
N LEU A 159 15.13 -14.86 4.26
CA LEU A 159 15.75 -15.94 3.48
C LEU A 159 15.43 -15.89 1.98
N GLN A 160 14.22 -15.46 1.61
CA GLN A 160 13.88 -15.27 0.19
C GLN A 160 14.63 -14.09 -0.43
N LEU A 161 14.87 -13.02 0.34
CA LEU A 161 15.57 -11.83 -0.13
C LEU A 161 17.09 -12.00 -0.13
N PHE A 162 17.61 -12.76 0.86
CA PHE A 162 19.02 -12.97 1.11
C PHE A 162 19.26 -14.48 1.37
N PRO A 163 19.37 -15.29 0.30
CA PRO A 163 19.59 -16.72 0.43
C PRO A 163 20.88 -17.06 1.19
N GLU A 164 20.88 -18.15 1.94
CA GLU A 164 22.03 -18.62 2.73
C GLU A 164 23.31 -18.76 1.89
N SER A 165 23.17 -19.19 0.64
CA SER A 165 24.29 -19.33 -0.30
C SER A 165 25.07 -18.03 -0.54
N ASP A 166 24.39 -16.87 -0.37
CA ASP A 166 25.01 -15.58 -0.70
C ASP A 166 25.66 -14.92 0.52
N TYR A 167 25.13 -15.16 1.74
CA TYR A 167 25.51 -14.40 2.94
C TYR A 167 25.88 -15.28 4.14
N GLY A 168 25.70 -16.60 4.07
CA GLY A 168 25.99 -17.52 5.17
C GLY A 168 25.08 -17.35 6.40
N HIS A 169 23.93 -16.67 6.23
CA HIS A 169 22.94 -16.48 7.29
C HIS A 169 21.89 -17.59 7.21
N ASP A 170 21.53 -18.15 8.35
CA ASP A 170 20.52 -19.19 8.47
C ASP A 170 19.18 -18.66 9.01
N GLU A 171 18.15 -19.50 8.95
CA GLU A 171 16.81 -19.17 9.44
C GLU A 171 16.82 -18.77 10.93
N PHE A 172 17.69 -19.37 11.73
CA PHE A 172 17.80 -19.08 13.16
C PHE A 172 18.30 -17.65 13.41
N MET A 173 19.31 -17.20 12.66
CA MET A 173 19.82 -15.82 12.75
C MET A 173 18.75 -14.81 12.37
N TYR A 174 18.01 -15.05 11.28
CA TYR A 174 16.92 -14.20 10.87
C TYR A 174 15.75 -14.16 11.87
N ASN A 175 15.43 -15.28 12.51
CA ASN A 175 14.46 -15.33 13.61
C ASN A 175 14.87 -14.46 14.80
N GLN A 176 16.14 -14.53 15.20
CA GLN A 176 16.65 -13.67 16.27
C GLN A 176 16.58 -12.18 15.89
N LEU A 177 16.95 -11.85 14.67
CA LEU A 177 16.90 -10.48 14.15
C LEU A 177 15.45 -9.92 14.14
N MET A 178 14.51 -10.71 13.64
CA MET A 178 13.10 -10.34 13.63
C MET A 178 12.51 -10.21 15.03
N SER A 179 12.94 -11.05 15.97
CA SER A 179 12.56 -10.93 17.38
C SER A 179 13.08 -9.64 18.00
N ALA A 180 14.32 -9.26 17.70
CA ALA A 180 14.97 -8.04 18.19
C ALA A 180 14.34 -6.76 17.62
N THR A 181 13.86 -6.80 16.37
CA THR A 181 13.23 -5.66 15.70
C THR A 181 11.71 -5.60 15.86
N GLY A 182 11.12 -6.53 16.64
CA GLY A 182 9.68 -6.56 16.88
C GLY A 182 8.84 -6.77 15.62
N GLY A 183 9.37 -7.48 14.62
CA GLY A 183 8.68 -7.77 13.36
C GLY A 183 8.77 -6.68 12.31
N ASP A 184 9.65 -5.68 12.49
CA ASP A 184 9.91 -4.63 11.50
C ASP A 184 10.98 -5.09 10.51
N LEU A 185 10.55 -5.41 9.28
CA LEU A 185 11.45 -5.79 8.18
C LEU A 185 12.40 -4.69 7.71
N ARG A 186 12.10 -3.41 7.97
CA ARG A 186 12.95 -2.29 7.55
C ARG A 186 14.16 -2.17 8.48
N SER A 187 13.97 -2.51 9.76
CA SER A 187 15.00 -2.44 10.79
C SER A 187 15.81 -3.73 10.90
N ALA A 188 15.34 -4.81 10.30
CA ALA A 188 16.05 -6.09 10.20
C ALA A 188 17.00 -6.09 9.01
#